data_ec0c37ebf311a2eb67efacede8d6c8d4
#
_entry.id   ec0c37ebf311a2eb67efacede8d6c8d4
#
_cell.length_a   1.000
_cell.length_b   1.000
_cell.length_c   1.000
_cell.angle_alpha   90.00
_cell.angle_beta   90.00
_cell.angle_gamma   90.00
#
_symmetry.space_group_name_H-M   'P 1'
#
loop_
_entity.id
_entity.type
_entity.pdbx_description
1 polymer ?
#
loop_
_entity_poly.entity_id
_entity_poly.type
_entity_poly.pdbx_seq_one_letter_code
_entity_poly.pdbx_strand_id
1 'polypeptide(L)'
;MKEVKKILICGGGMMGSAIAQVLAGLDDVTITVYDKFPVDIEAKIRNNMKLLVEKEIVTPADVDKVISKISFTQDIESEGVKNADLVVECVLEDMQLKQDLFAQLEGIVSEDTIFCTNTSVMSPTEISAKCKHKERLVGTHFWNPGFLIPLVEVVRTEATTDEVVETVMDMLTRAGKKPVLCKKDVPGFIANRMQHALWREAISIVERGIADAKTVDDACKYSFGLRLPYLPPLVNSDMVGTQLTYNIHDYV
;
A
#
# COMPACT_ATOMS: atom_id res chain seq x y z
N MET A 1 8.10 -11.13 16.77
CA MET A 1 8.20 -10.09 15.70
C MET A 1 9.65 -9.85 15.39
N LYS A 2 10.00 -9.85 14.12
CA LYS A 2 11.37 -9.57 13.64
C LYS A 2 11.66 -8.06 13.75
N GLU A 3 12.87 -7.70 14.18
CA GLU A 3 13.33 -6.31 14.11
C GLU A 3 13.67 -5.94 12.65
N VAL A 4 13.12 -4.82 12.15
CA VAL A 4 13.36 -4.31 10.79
C VAL A 4 14.10 -2.99 10.89
N LYS A 5 15.37 -2.97 10.43
CA LYS A 5 16.24 -1.78 10.43
C LYS A 5 16.67 -1.36 9.02
N LYS A 6 16.81 -2.31 8.11
CA LYS A 6 17.27 -2.08 6.74
C LYS A 6 16.16 -2.44 5.76
N ILE A 7 15.63 -1.44 5.09
CA ILE A 7 14.50 -1.60 4.17
C ILE A 7 14.97 -1.36 2.74
N LEU A 8 14.67 -2.30 1.87
CA LEU A 8 14.88 -2.17 0.42
C LEU A 8 13.55 -1.82 -0.24
N ILE A 9 13.54 -0.76 -1.04
CA ILE A 9 12.42 -0.42 -1.94
C ILE A 9 12.85 -0.74 -3.37
N CYS A 10 12.18 -1.65 -4.03
CA CYS A 10 12.40 -1.98 -5.44
C CYS A 10 11.45 -1.19 -6.33
N GLY A 11 12.00 -0.25 -7.10
CA GLY A 11 11.26 0.70 -7.92
C GLY A 11 11.21 2.09 -7.29
N GLY A 12 11.98 3.05 -7.86
CA GLY A 12 12.05 4.45 -7.41
C GLY A 12 10.98 5.36 -8.04
N GLY A 13 9.88 4.79 -8.53
CA GLY A 13 8.75 5.51 -9.11
C GLY A 13 7.97 6.35 -8.08
N MET A 14 6.74 6.74 -8.46
CA MET A 14 5.85 7.54 -7.62
C MET A 14 5.55 6.84 -6.29
N MET A 15 5.16 5.57 -6.32
CA MET A 15 4.83 4.83 -5.09
C MET A 15 6.07 4.51 -4.27
N GLY A 16 7.17 4.03 -4.91
CA GLY A 16 8.39 3.69 -4.18
C GLY A 16 9.00 4.88 -3.45
N SER A 17 9.06 6.06 -4.08
CA SER A 17 9.53 7.28 -3.42
C SER A 17 8.63 7.72 -2.26
N ALA A 18 7.30 7.59 -2.41
CA ALA A 18 6.36 7.90 -1.34
C ALA A 18 6.45 6.93 -0.16
N ILE A 19 6.63 5.64 -0.44
CA ILE A 19 6.78 4.60 0.60
C ILE A 19 8.14 4.76 1.31
N ALA A 20 9.22 5.02 0.56
CA ALA A 20 10.53 5.33 1.14
C ALA A 20 10.46 6.52 2.11
N GLN A 21 9.80 7.61 1.69
CA GLN A 21 9.54 8.78 2.54
C GLN A 21 8.81 8.42 3.84
N VAL A 22 7.75 7.63 3.75
CA VAL A 22 6.94 7.22 4.92
C VAL A 22 7.76 6.36 5.88
N LEU A 23 8.44 5.35 5.37
CA LEU A 23 9.21 4.42 6.20
C LEU A 23 10.47 5.06 6.78
N ALA A 24 11.06 6.07 6.12
CA ALA A 24 12.14 6.88 6.68
C ALA A 24 11.73 7.72 7.92
N GLY A 25 10.43 7.87 8.16
CA GLY A 25 9.89 8.45 9.40
C GLY A 25 10.13 7.59 10.65
N LEU A 26 10.40 6.30 10.50
CA LEU A 26 10.81 5.42 11.60
C LEU A 26 12.21 5.82 12.11
N ASP A 27 12.45 5.73 13.43
CA ASP A 27 13.67 6.28 14.03
C ASP A 27 14.93 5.50 13.62
N ASP A 28 14.94 4.19 13.74
CA ASP A 28 16.13 3.34 13.60
C ASP A 28 16.17 2.57 12.28
N VAL A 29 15.76 3.21 11.17
CA VAL A 29 15.79 2.57 9.86
C VAL A 29 16.72 3.28 8.89
N THR A 30 17.30 2.49 7.99
CA THR A 30 17.94 2.96 6.75
C THR A 30 17.21 2.37 5.56
N ILE A 31 17.10 3.14 4.48
CA ILE A 31 16.37 2.74 3.28
C ILE A 31 17.32 2.76 2.09
N THR A 32 17.34 1.67 1.36
CA THR A 32 17.95 1.60 0.03
C THR A 32 16.85 1.54 -1.00
N VAL A 33 16.86 2.46 -1.96
CA VAL A 33 15.98 2.40 -3.13
C VAL A 33 16.78 1.82 -4.28
N TYR A 34 16.34 0.69 -4.79
CA TYR A 34 16.88 0.08 -6.00
C TYR A 34 15.95 0.35 -7.18
N ASP A 35 16.51 0.82 -8.27
CA ASP A 35 15.82 0.88 -9.56
C ASP A 35 16.80 0.57 -10.68
N LYS A 36 16.35 -0.17 -11.69
CA LYS A 36 17.14 -0.50 -12.88
C LYS A 36 17.54 0.76 -13.67
N PHE A 37 16.73 1.81 -13.58
CA PHE A 37 16.94 3.09 -14.25
C PHE A 37 17.39 4.15 -13.26
N PRO A 38 18.15 5.17 -13.70
CA PRO A 38 18.55 6.26 -12.82
C PRO A 38 17.31 7.05 -12.34
N VAL A 39 17.21 7.26 -11.03
CA VAL A 39 16.11 8.00 -10.40
C VAL A 39 16.70 8.99 -9.41
N ASP A 40 16.30 10.25 -9.51
CA ASP A 40 16.59 11.27 -8.49
C ASP A 40 15.54 11.14 -7.36
N ILE A 41 15.85 10.28 -6.39
CA ILE A 41 14.99 10.01 -5.24
C ILE A 41 14.87 11.24 -4.34
N GLU A 42 15.94 11.99 -4.16
CA GLU A 42 15.93 13.20 -3.37
C GLU A 42 14.94 14.23 -3.93
N ALA A 43 15.04 14.53 -5.23
CA ALA A 43 14.12 15.46 -5.89
C ALA A 43 12.66 15.01 -5.80
N LYS A 44 12.38 13.69 -5.92
CA LYS A 44 11.02 13.15 -5.75
C LYS A 44 10.49 13.37 -4.34
N ILE A 45 11.28 13.07 -3.31
CA ILE A 45 10.89 13.25 -1.91
C ILE A 45 10.67 14.72 -1.59
N ARG A 46 11.57 15.60 -2.03
CA ARG A 46 11.38 17.06 -1.86
C ARG A 46 10.09 17.55 -2.51
N ASN A 47 9.78 17.05 -3.71
CA ASN A 47 8.53 17.38 -4.40
C ASN A 47 7.30 16.84 -3.64
N ASN A 48 7.32 15.61 -3.15
CA ASN A 48 6.23 15.03 -2.35
C ASN A 48 5.98 15.84 -1.06
N MET A 49 7.04 16.32 -0.41
CA MET A 49 6.95 17.05 0.85
C MET A 49 6.74 18.56 0.68
N LYS A 50 6.87 19.09 -0.54
CA LYS A 50 6.76 20.52 -0.83
C LYS A 50 5.50 21.17 -0.25
N LEU A 51 4.34 20.59 -0.53
CA LEU A 51 3.06 21.10 -0.03
C LEU A 51 2.97 21.02 1.50
N LEU A 52 3.54 19.99 2.11
CA LEU A 52 3.56 19.83 3.57
C LEU A 52 4.41 20.94 4.23
N VAL A 53 5.52 21.30 3.61
CA VAL A 53 6.36 22.43 4.05
C VAL A 53 5.64 23.77 3.86
N GLU A 54 5.01 23.99 2.70
CA GLU A 54 4.22 25.19 2.41
C GLU A 54 3.03 25.39 3.38
N LYS A 55 2.49 24.28 3.90
CA LYS A 55 1.39 24.28 4.89
C LYS A 55 1.90 24.20 6.34
N GLU A 56 3.21 24.32 6.56
CA GLU A 56 3.84 24.27 7.89
C GLU A 56 3.51 22.99 8.68
N ILE A 57 3.19 21.88 7.99
CA ILE A 57 2.95 20.57 8.60
C ILE A 57 4.28 19.89 8.97
N VAL A 58 5.30 20.12 8.15
CA VAL A 58 6.69 19.67 8.38
C VAL A 58 7.66 20.82 8.11
N THR A 59 8.82 20.78 8.72
CA THR A 59 9.88 21.75 8.49
C THR A 59 10.84 21.32 7.37
N PRO A 60 11.60 22.22 6.74
CA PRO A 60 12.67 21.83 5.82
C PRO A 60 13.69 20.87 6.46
N ALA A 61 13.99 21.02 7.76
CA ALA A 61 14.87 20.12 8.49
C ALA A 61 14.32 18.70 8.61
N ASP A 62 13.00 18.53 8.72
CA ASP A 62 12.35 17.20 8.70
C ASP A 62 12.51 16.54 7.33
N VAL A 63 12.45 17.31 6.24
CA VAL A 63 12.70 16.82 4.88
C VAL A 63 14.12 16.29 4.76
N ASP A 64 15.11 17.08 5.21
CA ASP A 64 16.52 16.69 5.17
C ASP A 64 16.79 15.46 6.05
N LYS A 65 16.15 15.36 7.22
CA LYS A 65 16.21 14.18 8.09
C LYS A 65 15.69 12.91 7.38
N VAL A 66 14.56 13.00 6.67
CA VAL A 66 14.03 11.89 5.88
C VAL A 66 15.02 11.48 4.78
N ILE A 67 15.50 12.43 4.00
CA ILE A 67 16.43 12.19 2.89
C ILE A 67 17.73 11.56 3.37
N SER A 68 18.26 11.98 4.52
CA SER A 68 19.53 11.47 5.08
C SER A 68 19.52 9.98 5.39
N LYS A 69 18.34 9.36 5.52
CA LYS A 69 18.16 7.93 5.77
C LYS A 69 18.03 7.09 4.48
N ILE A 70 17.96 7.74 3.32
CA ILE A 70 17.63 7.11 2.05
C ILE A 70 18.83 7.15 1.12
N SER A 71 19.22 6.02 0.60
CA SER A 71 20.22 5.86 -0.45
C SER A 71 19.60 5.30 -1.73
N PHE A 72 20.25 5.54 -2.86
CA PHE A 72 19.84 5.00 -4.16
C PHE A 72 20.93 4.13 -4.77
N THR A 73 20.54 3.06 -5.43
CA THR A 73 21.45 2.18 -6.18
C THR A 73 20.79 1.63 -7.44
N GLN A 74 21.59 1.42 -8.50
CA GLN A 74 21.22 0.65 -9.68
C GLN A 74 21.81 -0.76 -9.65
N ASP A 75 22.62 -1.07 -8.65
CA ASP A 75 23.25 -2.36 -8.47
C ASP A 75 22.43 -3.23 -7.51
N ILE A 76 21.81 -4.28 -8.06
CA ILE A 76 21.03 -5.25 -7.29
C ILE A 76 21.90 -6.10 -6.36
N GLU A 77 23.21 -6.16 -6.60
CA GLU A 77 24.19 -6.87 -5.77
C GLU A 77 24.84 -5.96 -4.71
N SER A 78 24.39 -4.72 -4.57
CA SER A 78 24.93 -3.78 -3.57
C SER A 78 24.68 -4.27 -2.14
N GLU A 79 25.52 -3.82 -1.20
CA GLU A 79 25.39 -4.14 0.22
C GLU A 79 24.04 -3.69 0.81
N GLY A 80 23.48 -2.58 0.30
CA GLY A 80 22.17 -2.10 0.71
C GLY A 80 21.02 -3.06 0.34
N VAL A 81 21.16 -3.79 -0.76
CA VAL A 81 20.23 -4.84 -1.19
C VAL A 81 20.46 -6.12 -0.38
N LYS A 82 21.68 -6.62 -0.33
CA LYS A 82 22.05 -7.89 0.33
C LYS A 82 21.67 -7.94 1.80
N ASN A 83 21.81 -6.82 2.48
CA ASN A 83 21.57 -6.72 3.93
C ASN A 83 20.15 -6.28 4.31
N ALA A 84 19.19 -6.31 3.38
CA ALA A 84 17.81 -5.89 3.67
C ALA A 84 17.11 -6.86 4.64
N ASP A 85 16.47 -6.31 5.66
CA ASP A 85 15.57 -7.06 6.57
C ASP A 85 14.17 -7.21 5.98
N LEU A 86 13.77 -6.22 5.16
CA LEU A 86 12.47 -6.16 4.51
C LEU A 86 12.60 -5.52 3.12
N VAL A 87 11.90 -6.10 2.16
CA VAL A 87 11.79 -5.60 0.78
C VAL A 87 10.37 -5.11 0.54
N VAL A 88 10.20 -3.93 -0.06
CA VAL A 88 8.92 -3.47 -0.61
C VAL A 88 9.05 -3.33 -2.12
N GLU A 89 8.32 -4.15 -2.85
CA GLU A 89 8.29 -4.12 -4.30
C GLU A 89 7.26 -3.10 -4.80
N CYS A 90 7.74 -2.16 -5.63
CA CYS A 90 6.99 -1.06 -6.23
C CYS A 90 7.30 -0.91 -7.73
N VAL A 91 7.65 -2.01 -8.40
CA VAL A 91 7.90 -2.00 -9.85
C VAL A 91 6.58 -1.96 -10.63
N LEU A 92 6.67 -1.95 -11.97
CA LEU A 92 5.48 -1.93 -12.82
C LEU A 92 4.53 -3.09 -12.51
N GLU A 93 3.23 -2.86 -12.72
CA GLU A 93 2.16 -3.83 -12.47
C GLU A 93 2.15 -4.91 -13.58
N ASP A 94 3.18 -5.75 -13.55
CA ASP A 94 3.41 -6.87 -14.46
C ASP A 94 3.76 -8.12 -13.64
N MET A 95 2.97 -9.18 -13.80
CA MET A 95 3.09 -10.40 -13.01
C MET A 95 4.45 -11.06 -13.18
N GLN A 96 4.91 -11.19 -14.43
CA GLN A 96 6.18 -11.85 -14.72
C GLN A 96 7.36 -11.09 -14.13
N LEU A 97 7.34 -9.75 -14.27
CA LEU A 97 8.37 -8.87 -13.72
C LEU A 97 8.47 -9.02 -12.18
N LYS A 98 7.31 -9.02 -11.49
CA LYS A 98 7.27 -9.15 -10.02
C LYS A 98 7.76 -10.52 -9.56
N GLN A 99 7.33 -11.60 -10.23
CA GLN A 99 7.78 -12.96 -9.94
C GLN A 99 9.29 -13.12 -10.15
N ASP A 100 9.83 -12.58 -11.25
CA ASP A 100 11.26 -12.67 -11.56
C ASP A 100 12.10 -11.86 -10.57
N LEU A 101 11.63 -10.68 -10.18
CA LEU A 101 12.30 -9.84 -9.19
C LEU A 101 12.39 -10.54 -7.83
N PHE A 102 11.28 -11.09 -7.31
CA PHE A 102 11.31 -11.79 -6.03
C PHE A 102 12.16 -13.07 -6.06
N ALA A 103 12.10 -13.84 -7.15
CA ALA A 103 12.95 -15.01 -7.33
C ALA A 103 14.44 -14.64 -7.38
N GLN A 104 14.79 -13.53 -8.03
CA GLN A 104 16.17 -13.01 -8.07
C GLN A 104 16.61 -12.55 -6.67
N LEU A 105 15.80 -11.75 -5.99
CA LEU A 105 16.09 -11.23 -4.65
C LEU A 105 16.25 -12.36 -3.63
N GLU A 106 15.48 -13.43 -3.74
CA GLU A 106 15.58 -14.60 -2.87
C GLU A 106 16.97 -15.26 -2.91
N GLY A 107 17.68 -15.16 -4.03
CA GLY A 107 19.07 -15.62 -4.15
C GLY A 107 20.13 -14.65 -3.61
N ILE A 108 19.73 -13.43 -3.24
CA ILE A 108 20.64 -12.33 -2.86
C ILE A 108 20.52 -11.98 -1.38
N VAL A 109 19.30 -11.90 -0.86
CA VAL A 109 19.01 -11.48 0.53
C VAL A 109 18.95 -12.67 1.48
N SER A 110 18.97 -12.40 2.80
CA SER A 110 18.80 -13.45 3.82
C SER A 110 17.45 -14.19 3.66
N GLU A 111 17.44 -15.47 4.04
CA GLU A 111 16.21 -16.28 4.10
C GLU A 111 15.16 -15.69 5.05
N ASP A 112 15.61 -14.94 6.06
CA ASP A 112 14.72 -14.24 7.00
C ASP A 112 14.15 -12.91 6.47
N THR A 113 14.57 -12.42 5.30
CA THR A 113 14.12 -11.14 4.75
C THR A 113 12.64 -11.23 4.38
N ILE A 114 11.82 -10.30 4.91
CA ILE A 114 10.39 -10.23 4.61
C ILE A 114 10.19 -9.59 3.23
N PHE A 115 9.30 -10.18 2.44
CA PHE A 115 8.91 -9.68 1.12
C PHE A 115 7.52 -9.06 1.16
N CYS A 116 7.44 -7.79 0.77
CA CYS A 116 6.19 -7.04 0.66
C CYS A 116 5.97 -6.64 -0.81
N THR A 117 4.80 -6.92 -1.38
CA THR A 117 4.42 -6.41 -2.71
C THR A 117 3.39 -5.30 -2.58
N ASN A 118 3.62 -4.17 -3.27
CA ASN A 118 2.69 -3.05 -3.30
C ASN A 118 1.70 -3.13 -4.47
N THR A 119 1.44 -4.31 -4.99
CA THR A 119 0.43 -4.50 -6.04
C THR A 119 -0.94 -4.00 -5.59
N SER A 120 -1.70 -3.43 -6.53
CA SER A 120 -3.06 -2.92 -6.27
C SER A 120 -4.15 -3.97 -6.49
N VAL A 121 -3.90 -4.95 -7.37
CA VAL A 121 -4.95 -5.89 -7.83
C VAL A 121 -4.46 -7.31 -8.04
N MET A 122 -3.16 -7.53 -8.24
CA MET A 122 -2.60 -8.85 -8.47
C MET A 122 -2.54 -9.66 -7.17
N SER A 123 -2.70 -10.96 -7.29
CA SER A 123 -2.61 -11.89 -6.15
C SER A 123 -1.16 -11.97 -5.63
N PRO A 124 -0.88 -11.61 -4.36
CA PRO A 124 0.41 -11.89 -3.72
C PRO A 124 0.80 -13.38 -3.78
N THR A 125 -0.18 -14.29 -3.74
CA THR A 125 0.03 -15.73 -3.91
C THR A 125 0.64 -16.04 -5.29
N GLU A 126 0.07 -15.46 -6.36
CA GLU A 126 0.59 -15.65 -7.72
C GLU A 126 1.95 -14.97 -7.90
N ILE A 127 2.15 -13.78 -7.32
CA ILE A 127 3.44 -13.07 -7.32
C ILE A 127 4.53 -13.94 -6.68
N SER A 128 4.22 -14.67 -5.60
CA SER A 128 5.16 -15.56 -4.92
C SER A 128 5.43 -16.88 -5.65
N ALA A 129 4.81 -17.14 -6.82
CA ALA A 129 4.83 -18.46 -7.45
C ALA A 129 6.23 -19.02 -7.70
N LYS A 130 7.20 -18.15 -8.02
CA LYS A 130 8.61 -18.52 -8.25
C LYS A 130 9.49 -18.51 -7.00
N CYS A 131 8.99 -18.04 -5.87
CA CYS A 131 9.71 -18.07 -4.61
C CYS A 131 9.72 -19.48 -4.01
N LYS A 132 10.84 -19.84 -3.37
CA LYS A 132 10.97 -21.07 -2.56
C LYS A 132 10.33 -20.87 -1.19
N HIS A 133 10.58 -19.71 -0.58
CA HIS A 133 10.13 -19.30 0.76
C HIS A 133 8.93 -18.34 0.66
N LYS A 134 7.76 -18.90 0.32
CA LYS A 134 6.52 -18.12 0.15
C LYS A 134 5.94 -17.62 1.47
N GLU A 135 6.31 -18.26 2.57
CA GLU A 135 5.84 -17.94 3.93
C GLU A 135 6.24 -16.55 4.41
N ARG A 136 7.28 -15.96 3.80
CA ARG A 136 7.77 -14.61 4.12
C ARG A 136 7.24 -13.50 3.21
N LEU A 137 6.34 -13.83 2.27
CA LEU A 137 5.75 -12.84 1.37
C LEU A 137 4.34 -12.44 1.81
N VAL A 138 4.07 -11.14 1.78
CA VAL A 138 2.79 -10.52 2.14
C VAL A 138 2.50 -9.34 1.19
N GLY A 139 1.23 -9.09 0.87
CA GLY A 139 0.83 -7.87 0.20
C GLY A 139 0.84 -6.68 1.16
N THR A 140 1.31 -5.52 0.68
CA THR A 140 1.25 -4.24 1.43
C THR A 140 0.80 -3.14 0.48
N HIS A 141 -0.50 -3.12 0.21
CA HIS A 141 -1.09 -2.19 -0.73
C HIS A 141 -1.25 -0.80 -0.13
N PHE A 142 -0.34 0.10 -0.47
CA PHE A 142 -0.44 1.53 -0.16
C PHE A 142 -1.35 2.23 -1.16
N TRP A 143 -2.16 3.15 -0.68
CA TRP A 143 -3.02 3.99 -1.51
C TRP A 143 -2.28 5.26 -1.95
N ASN A 144 -2.48 5.66 -3.21
CA ASN A 144 -1.88 6.87 -3.75
C ASN A 144 -2.67 8.14 -3.33
N PRO A 145 -2.01 9.21 -2.86
CA PRO A 145 -0.57 9.36 -2.57
C PRO A 145 -0.15 8.64 -1.28
N GLY A 146 0.93 7.80 -1.37
CA GLY A 146 1.36 6.93 -0.27
C GLY A 146 1.69 7.67 1.03
N PHE A 147 2.12 8.92 0.95
CA PHE A 147 2.45 9.75 2.12
C PHE A 147 1.24 10.48 2.72
N LEU A 148 0.11 10.59 2.01
CA LEU A 148 -1.10 11.25 2.51
C LEU A 148 -2.16 10.26 2.99
N ILE A 149 -2.44 9.22 2.20
CA ILE A 149 -3.50 8.26 2.53
C ILE A 149 -3.02 7.35 3.66
N PRO A 150 -3.72 7.30 4.80
CA PRO A 150 -3.27 6.51 5.94
C PRO A 150 -3.43 5.00 5.75
N LEU A 151 -4.41 4.54 4.97
CA LEU A 151 -4.68 3.12 4.77
C LEU A 151 -3.52 2.39 4.11
N VAL A 152 -3.16 1.22 4.67
CA VAL A 152 -2.37 0.18 3.99
C VAL A 152 -3.08 -1.16 4.19
N GLU A 153 -3.39 -1.85 3.12
CA GLU A 153 -3.97 -3.19 3.19
C GLU A 153 -2.85 -4.23 3.26
N VAL A 154 -2.76 -4.93 4.38
CA VAL A 154 -1.84 -6.05 4.56
C VAL A 154 -2.55 -7.31 4.12
N VAL A 155 -2.14 -7.88 2.99
CA VAL A 155 -2.83 -8.99 2.33
C VAL A 155 -2.09 -10.29 2.59
N ARG A 156 -2.70 -11.15 3.40
CA ARG A 156 -2.17 -12.45 3.76
C ARG A 156 -2.44 -13.48 2.67
N THR A 157 -1.42 -14.24 2.26
CA THR A 157 -1.57 -15.48 1.49
C THR A 157 -1.81 -16.67 2.42
N GLU A 158 -2.13 -17.83 1.88
CA GLU A 158 -2.24 -19.06 2.68
C GLU A 158 -0.89 -19.49 3.28
N ALA A 159 0.21 -19.15 2.61
CA ALA A 159 1.56 -19.49 3.07
C ALA A 159 2.10 -18.49 4.11
N THR A 160 1.69 -17.23 4.08
CA THR A 160 2.25 -16.16 4.92
C THR A 160 2.12 -16.49 6.41
N THR A 161 3.25 -16.44 7.15
CA THR A 161 3.25 -16.70 8.59
C THR A 161 2.62 -15.57 9.40
N ASP A 162 2.12 -15.88 10.59
CA ASP A 162 1.59 -14.88 11.52
C ASP A 162 2.68 -13.87 11.93
N GLU A 163 3.91 -14.33 12.15
CA GLU A 163 5.03 -13.45 12.49
C GLU A 163 5.32 -12.38 11.43
N VAL A 164 5.26 -12.74 10.14
CA VAL A 164 5.41 -11.79 9.03
C VAL A 164 4.30 -10.76 9.05
N VAL A 165 3.05 -11.19 9.19
CA VAL A 165 1.88 -10.29 9.28
C VAL A 165 2.02 -9.34 10.46
N GLU A 166 2.31 -9.84 11.65
CA GLU A 166 2.44 -9.04 12.88
C GLU A 166 3.57 -8.02 12.77
N THR A 167 4.74 -8.44 12.23
CA THR A 167 5.90 -7.57 12.04
C THR A 167 5.57 -6.41 11.09
N VAL A 168 4.91 -6.70 9.97
CA VAL A 168 4.54 -5.69 8.98
C VAL A 168 3.44 -4.75 9.51
N MET A 169 2.43 -5.28 10.20
CA MET A 169 1.36 -4.49 10.82
C MET A 169 1.93 -3.52 11.87
N ASP A 170 2.83 -3.99 12.74
CA ASP A 170 3.50 -3.15 13.74
C ASP A 170 4.34 -2.05 13.09
N MET A 171 5.21 -2.42 12.14
CA MET A 171 6.06 -1.47 11.41
C MET A 171 5.24 -0.36 10.75
N LEU A 172 4.17 -0.71 10.04
CA LEU A 172 3.29 0.26 9.38
C LEU A 172 2.57 1.17 10.39
N THR A 173 2.15 0.61 11.53
CA THR A 173 1.53 1.39 12.61
C THR A 173 2.50 2.40 13.19
N ARG A 174 3.75 2.00 13.46
CA ARG A 174 4.82 2.90 13.92
C ARG A 174 5.18 3.97 12.88
N ALA A 175 5.08 3.64 11.59
CA ALA A 175 5.25 4.60 10.49
C ALA A 175 4.05 5.57 10.32
N GLY A 176 3.09 5.58 11.25
CA GLY A 176 1.93 6.48 11.23
C GLY A 176 0.82 6.06 10.27
N LYS A 177 0.87 4.85 9.73
CA LYS A 177 -0.19 4.30 8.86
C LYS A 177 -1.31 3.65 9.68
N LYS A 178 -2.39 3.34 8.98
CA LYS A 178 -3.53 2.56 9.48
C LYS A 178 -3.59 1.24 8.71
N PRO A 179 -2.76 0.25 9.08
CA PRO A 179 -2.79 -1.03 8.41
C PRO A 179 -4.07 -1.79 8.77
N VAL A 180 -4.65 -2.45 7.76
CA VAL A 180 -5.79 -3.36 7.92
C VAL A 180 -5.45 -4.73 7.34
N LEU A 181 -5.80 -5.79 8.05
CA LEU A 181 -5.51 -7.15 7.60
C LEU A 181 -6.59 -7.66 6.63
N CYS A 182 -6.21 -7.91 5.40
CA CYS A 182 -6.97 -8.71 4.45
C CYS A 182 -6.61 -10.19 4.67
N LYS A 183 -7.53 -10.95 5.31
CA LYS A 183 -7.29 -12.33 5.76
C LYS A 183 -7.18 -13.35 4.64
N LYS A 184 -7.61 -12.99 3.42
CA LYS A 184 -7.57 -13.84 2.23
C LYS A 184 -7.10 -13.04 1.04
N ASP A 185 -6.22 -13.63 0.26
CA ASP A 185 -5.81 -13.09 -1.03
C ASP A 185 -6.97 -13.24 -2.03
N VAL A 186 -7.61 -12.11 -2.33
CA VAL A 186 -8.73 -12.03 -3.28
C VAL A 186 -8.54 -10.82 -4.19
N PRO A 187 -8.94 -10.88 -5.46
CA PRO A 187 -8.81 -9.77 -6.39
C PRO A 187 -9.41 -8.46 -5.85
N GLY A 188 -8.61 -7.38 -5.85
CA GLY A 188 -9.02 -6.04 -5.40
C GLY A 188 -9.13 -5.88 -3.87
N PHE A 189 -8.69 -6.88 -3.09
CA PHE A 189 -8.60 -6.86 -1.63
C PHE A 189 -9.90 -6.38 -0.93
N ILE A 190 -9.85 -5.37 -0.06
CA ILE A 190 -11.02 -4.86 0.65
C ILE A 190 -11.52 -3.55 0.01
N ALA A 191 -10.67 -2.53 -0.04
CA ALA A 191 -11.11 -1.18 -0.37
C ALA A 191 -11.38 -0.99 -1.87
N ASN A 192 -10.56 -1.58 -2.77
CA ASN A 192 -10.84 -1.58 -4.19
C ASN A 192 -12.14 -2.32 -4.52
N ARG A 193 -12.46 -3.42 -3.83
CA ARG A 193 -13.73 -4.13 -4.03
C ARG A 193 -14.93 -3.22 -3.73
N MET A 194 -14.90 -2.48 -2.61
CA MET A 194 -15.96 -1.54 -2.25
C MET A 194 -16.04 -0.37 -3.23
N GLN A 195 -14.89 0.21 -3.57
CA GLN A 195 -14.82 1.34 -4.51
C GLN A 195 -15.37 0.97 -5.89
N HIS A 196 -14.95 -0.17 -6.44
CA HIS A 196 -15.44 -0.63 -7.73
C HIS A 196 -16.90 -1.09 -7.70
N ALA A 197 -17.41 -1.56 -6.57
CA ALA A 197 -18.85 -1.83 -6.43
C ALA A 197 -19.66 -0.53 -6.55
N LEU A 198 -19.24 0.54 -5.85
CA LEU A 198 -19.85 1.87 -5.96
C LEU A 198 -19.76 2.43 -7.39
N TRP A 199 -18.60 2.34 -8.03
CA TRP A 199 -18.43 2.85 -9.38
C TRP A 199 -19.26 2.10 -10.42
N ARG A 200 -19.34 0.76 -10.33
CA ARG A 200 -20.20 -0.02 -11.23
C ARG A 200 -21.66 0.42 -11.13
N GLU A 201 -22.17 0.65 -9.93
CA GLU A 201 -23.54 1.11 -9.76
C GLU A 201 -23.71 2.54 -10.28
N ALA A 202 -22.79 3.45 -9.99
CA ALA A 202 -22.81 4.81 -10.51
C ALA A 202 -22.85 4.85 -12.05
N ILE A 203 -22.05 4.04 -12.71
CA ILE A 203 -22.04 3.88 -14.18
C ILE A 203 -23.37 3.30 -14.67
N SER A 204 -23.91 2.26 -14.00
CA SER A 204 -25.16 1.62 -14.34
C SER A 204 -26.36 2.59 -14.28
N ILE A 205 -26.40 3.46 -13.27
CA ILE A 205 -27.43 4.50 -13.15
C ILE A 205 -27.44 5.42 -14.37
N VAL A 206 -26.24 5.86 -14.82
CA VAL A 206 -26.11 6.72 -16.01
C VAL A 206 -26.47 5.96 -17.29
N GLU A 207 -25.97 4.74 -17.46
CA GLU A 207 -26.23 3.89 -18.65
C GLU A 207 -27.72 3.60 -18.80
N ARG A 208 -28.43 3.35 -17.72
CA ARG A 208 -29.88 3.10 -17.69
C ARG A 208 -30.74 4.37 -17.81
N GLY A 209 -30.11 5.55 -17.90
CA GLY A 209 -30.82 6.83 -18.04
C GLY A 209 -31.61 7.25 -16.80
N ILE A 210 -31.28 6.72 -15.62
CA ILE A 210 -31.95 7.08 -14.36
C ILE A 210 -31.56 8.51 -13.97
N ALA A 211 -30.28 8.88 -14.14
CA ALA A 211 -29.75 10.22 -13.90
C ALA A 211 -28.54 10.49 -14.78
N ASP A 212 -28.16 11.75 -14.99
CA ASP A 212 -26.89 12.12 -15.61
C ASP A 212 -25.70 11.96 -14.63
N ALA A 213 -24.48 11.95 -15.17
CA ALA A 213 -23.25 11.73 -14.39
C ALA A 213 -23.08 12.78 -13.28
N LYS A 214 -23.38 14.06 -13.56
CA LYS A 214 -23.31 15.13 -12.55
C LYS A 214 -24.27 14.90 -11.39
N THR A 215 -25.48 14.49 -11.69
CA THR A 215 -26.51 14.19 -10.68
C THR A 215 -26.09 13.01 -9.80
N VAL A 216 -25.51 11.96 -10.39
CA VAL A 216 -24.97 10.81 -9.63
C VAL A 216 -23.84 11.25 -8.70
N ASP A 217 -22.88 12.04 -9.18
CA ASP A 217 -21.78 12.56 -8.38
C ASP A 217 -22.28 13.44 -7.23
N ASP A 218 -23.24 14.35 -7.50
CA ASP A 218 -23.84 15.21 -6.48
C ASP A 218 -24.63 14.38 -5.44
N ALA A 219 -25.38 13.37 -5.87
CA ALA A 219 -26.09 12.46 -4.97
C ALA A 219 -25.12 11.73 -4.04
N CYS A 220 -24.02 11.19 -4.56
CA CYS A 220 -22.99 10.55 -3.75
C CYS A 220 -22.34 11.55 -2.78
N LYS A 221 -21.89 12.70 -3.29
CA LYS A 221 -21.13 13.70 -2.54
C LYS A 221 -21.92 14.30 -1.37
N TYR A 222 -23.18 14.63 -1.59
CA TYR A 222 -24.00 15.34 -0.60
C TYR A 222 -24.88 14.42 0.27
N SER A 223 -24.75 13.11 0.13
CA SER A 223 -25.47 12.14 0.95
C SER A 223 -24.52 11.27 1.79
N PHE A 224 -24.44 9.98 1.48
CA PHE A 224 -23.63 9.03 2.25
C PHE A 224 -22.12 9.31 2.14
N GLY A 225 -21.61 9.84 1.02
CA GLY A 225 -20.21 10.19 0.84
C GLY A 225 -19.70 11.20 1.85
N LEU A 226 -20.55 12.19 2.22
CA LEU A 226 -20.20 13.20 3.23
C LEU A 226 -19.97 12.59 4.62
N ARG A 227 -20.66 11.51 4.96
CA ARG A 227 -20.60 10.90 6.30
C ARG A 227 -19.67 9.68 6.39
N LEU A 228 -19.25 9.08 5.27
CA LEU A 228 -18.41 7.88 5.27
C LEU A 228 -17.16 7.95 6.17
N PRO A 229 -16.46 9.09 6.29
CA PRO A 229 -15.30 9.20 7.18
C PRO A 229 -15.63 9.01 8.67
N TYR A 230 -16.86 9.31 9.06
CA TYR A 230 -17.34 9.25 10.45
C TYR A 230 -18.26 8.05 10.69
N LEU A 231 -18.98 7.63 9.68
CA LEU A 231 -19.98 6.58 9.74
C LEU A 231 -19.75 5.59 8.59
N PRO A 232 -18.80 4.66 8.74
CA PRO A 232 -18.50 3.68 7.72
C PRO A 232 -19.64 2.66 7.54
N PRO A 233 -19.68 1.90 6.44
CA PRO A 233 -20.86 1.14 6.00
C PRO A 233 -21.46 0.21 7.06
N LEU A 234 -20.62 -0.60 7.73
CA LEU A 234 -21.12 -1.58 8.70
C LEU A 234 -21.61 -0.92 9.99
N VAL A 235 -20.91 0.12 10.47
CA VAL A 235 -21.36 0.91 11.62
C VAL A 235 -22.70 1.58 11.32
N ASN A 236 -22.86 2.13 10.10
CA ASN A 236 -24.15 2.70 9.69
C ASN A 236 -25.26 1.64 9.65
N SER A 237 -24.97 0.44 9.16
CA SER A 237 -25.93 -0.67 9.12
C SER A 237 -26.37 -1.09 10.52
N ASP A 238 -25.44 -1.15 11.48
CA ASP A 238 -25.74 -1.47 12.87
C ASP A 238 -26.61 -0.39 13.54
N MET A 239 -26.31 0.90 13.27
CA MET A 239 -27.10 2.02 13.81
C MET A 239 -28.52 2.07 13.27
N VAL A 240 -28.72 1.76 12.00
CA VAL A 240 -30.03 1.71 11.35
C VAL A 240 -30.84 0.48 11.81
N GLY A 241 -30.14 -0.55 12.20
CA GLY A 241 -30.68 -1.86 12.58
C GLY A 241 -30.59 -2.90 11.45
N THR A 242 -30.06 -4.04 11.79
CA THR A 242 -29.75 -5.11 10.81
C THR A 242 -30.99 -5.62 10.07
N GLN A 243 -32.15 -5.70 10.75
CA GLN A 243 -33.38 -6.14 10.10
C GLN A 243 -33.87 -5.14 9.04
N LEU A 244 -33.81 -3.84 9.34
CA LEU A 244 -34.20 -2.80 8.36
C LEU A 244 -33.21 -2.78 7.18
N THR A 245 -31.92 -2.90 7.46
CA THR A 245 -30.89 -3.00 6.44
C THR A 245 -31.12 -4.21 5.52
N TYR A 246 -31.42 -5.38 6.09
CA TYR A 246 -31.75 -6.58 5.32
C TYR A 246 -32.96 -6.36 4.39
N ASN A 247 -34.07 -5.81 4.93
CA ASN A 247 -35.28 -5.57 4.15
C ASN A 247 -35.05 -4.58 2.99
N ILE A 248 -34.21 -3.57 3.21
CA ILE A 248 -33.83 -2.60 2.16
C ILE A 248 -33.03 -3.30 1.06
N HIS A 249 -32.02 -4.12 1.43
CA HIS A 249 -31.20 -4.85 0.46
C HIS A 249 -31.98 -5.91 -0.33
N ASP A 250 -33.04 -6.48 0.24
CA ASP A 250 -33.91 -7.42 -0.44
C ASP A 250 -34.80 -6.73 -1.49
N TYR A 251 -35.09 -5.43 -1.31
CA TYR A 251 -35.92 -4.64 -2.21
C TYR A 251 -35.13 -3.94 -3.33
N VAL A 252 -33.89 -3.47 -3.06
CA VAL A 252 -33.04 -2.72 -3.99
C VAL A 252 -32.21 -3.65 -4.86
#